data_4150c4f82a94b8349ba2984c57d72e0f
#
_entry.id   4150c4f82a94b8349ba2984c57d72e0f
#
_cell.length_a   1.000
_cell.length_b   1.000
_cell.length_c   1.000
_cell.angle_alpha   90.00
_cell.angle_beta   90.00
_cell.angle_gamma   90.00
#
_symmetry.space_group_name_H-M   'P 1'
#
loop_
_entity.id
_entity.type
_entity.pdbx_description
1 polymer ?
#
loop_
_entity_poly.entity_id
_entity_poly.type
_entity_poly.pdbx_seq_one_letter_code
_entity_poly.pdbx_strand_id
1 'polypeptide(L)' 'MAQKAVEYQDTPKGDQQCSNCSLFQEPNACTLVDGEISPAGWCKFWVKKTG' A
#
# COMPACT_ATOMS: atom_id res chain seq x y z
N MET A 1 6.95 -1.03 8.95
CA MET A 1 5.97 -0.51 9.92
C MET A 1 4.75 -1.43 9.97
N ALA A 2 4.14 -1.51 11.14
CA ALA A 2 2.93 -2.32 11.28
C ALA A 2 1.79 -1.70 10.48
N GLN A 3 0.89 -2.55 9.97
CA GLN A 3 -0.24 -2.08 9.19
C GLN A 3 -1.10 -1.07 9.96
N LYS A 4 -1.26 -1.30 11.25
CA LYS A 4 -2.04 -0.40 12.10
C LYS A 4 -1.39 0.98 12.21
N ALA A 5 -0.08 1.03 12.21
CA ALA A 5 0.64 2.29 12.36
C ALA A 5 0.55 3.18 11.11
N VAL A 6 0.27 2.59 9.96
CA VAL A 6 0.15 3.33 8.71
C VAL A 6 -1.30 3.42 8.24
N GLU A 7 -2.23 3.05 9.09
CA GLU A 7 -3.67 3.09 8.79
C GLU A 7 -4.00 2.32 7.52
N TYR A 8 -3.36 1.17 7.38
CA TYR A 8 -3.60 0.32 6.22
C TYR A 8 -5.05 -0.14 6.16
N GLN A 9 -5.60 -0.14 4.96
CA GLN A 9 -6.93 -0.71 4.70
C GLN A 9 -6.83 -1.58 3.45
N ASP A 10 -7.66 -2.59 3.36
CA ASP A 10 -7.61 -3.51 2.24
C ASP A 10 -8.51 -3.10 1.07
N THR A 11 -8.98 -1.85 1.11
CA THR A 11 -9.75 -1.25 0.03
C THR A 11 -9.05 0.04 -0.41
N PRO A 12 -9.17 0.41 -1.69
CA PRO A 12 -8.51 1.63 -2.16
C PRO A 12 -9.19 2.89 -1.64
N LYS A 13 -8.45 3.98 -1.64
CA LYS A 13 -9.01 5.29 -1.29
C LYS A 13 -9.06 6.11 -2.57
N GLY A 14 -10.23 6.20 -3.18
CA GLY A 14 -10.37 6.86 -4.46
C GLY A 14 -9.52 6.14 -5.51
N ASP A 15 -8.63 6.88 -6.16
CA ASP A 15 -7.72 6.32 -7.16
C ASP A 15 -6.44 5.77 -6.56
N GLN A 16 -6.27 5.89 -5.24
CA GLN A 16 -5.05 5.47 -4.56
C GLN A 16 -5.18 4.03 -4.08
N GLN A 17 -4.27 3.20 -4.53
CA GLN A 17 -4.23 1.81 -4.09
C GLN A 17 -2.79 1.32 -4.12
N CYS A 18 -2.50 0.25 -3.38
CA CYS A 18 -1.13 -0.24 -3.25
C CYS A 18 -0.53 -0.63 -4.59
N SER A 19 -1.31 -1.18 -5.50
CA SER A 19 -0.78 -1.61 -6.79
C SER A 19 -0.19 -0.46 -7.61
N ASN A 20 -0.63 0.78 -7.38
CA ASN A 20 -0.03 1.94 -8.04
C ASN A 20 0.77 2.81 -7.08
N CYS A 21 1.21 2.22 -5.97
CA CYS A 21 2.08 2.88 -5.01
C CYS A 21 3.53 2.54 -5.33
N SER A 22 4.42 3.51 -5.29
CA SER A 22 5.83 3.28 -5.60
C SER A 22 6.52 2.39 -4.57
N LEU A 23 5.93 2.24 -3.40
CA LEU A 23 6.47 1.39 -2.34
C LEU A 23 5.96 -0.04 -2.41
N PHE A 24 4.99 -0.30 -3.26
CA PHE A 24 4.41 -1.63 -3.37
C PHE A 24 5.40 -2.61 -4.01
N GLN A 25 5.49 -3.80 -3.41
CA GLN A 25 6.32 -4.88 -3.93
C GLN A 25 5.44 -6.05 -4.30
N GLU A 26 5.37 -6.34 -5.58
CA GLU A 26 4.54 -7.45 -6.04
C GLU A 26 5.01 -8.77 -5.45
N PRO A 27 4.10 -9.70 -5.23
CA PRO A 27 2.67 -9.60 -5.56
C PRO A 27 1.81 -9.00 -4.45
N ASN A 28 2.30 -8.97 -3.21
CA ASN A 28 1.44 -8.56 -2.10
C ASN A 28 2.26 -8.06 -0.91
N ALA A 29 3.20 -7.16 -1.16
CA ALA A 29 4.06 -6.63 -0.11
C ALA A 29 4.28 -5.13 -0.29
N CYS A 30 4.78 -4.49 0.75
CA CYS A 30 5.11 -3.08 0.72
C CYS A 30 6.44 -2.87 1.44
N THR A 31 7.27 -1.97 0.92
CA THR A 31 8.59 -1.72 1.50
C THR A 31 8.50 -1.20 2.93
N LEU A 32 7.50 -0.40 3.24
CA LEU A 32 7.36 0.22 4.55
C LEU A 32 6.46 -0.55 5.51
N VAL A 33 5.57 -1.40 5.00
CA VAL A 33 4.53 -2.01 5.82
C VAL A 33 4.78 -3.50 5.96
N ASP A 34 4.71 -4.00 7.19
CA ASP A 34 4.90 -5.41 7.47
C ASP A 34 3.66 -6.22 7.09
N GLY A 35 3.89 -7.49 6.78
CA GLY A 35 2.82 -8.42 6.50
C GLY A 35 2.32 -8.38 5.07
N GLU A 36 1.24 -9.10 4.83
CA GLU A 36 0.67 -9.21 3.50
C GLU A 36 -0.15 -7.98 3.13
N ILE A 37 0.11 -7.42 1.95
CA ILE A 37 -0.53 -6.19 1.50
C ILE A 37 -1.33 -6.48 0.23
N SER A 38 -2.62 -6.17 0.27
CA SER A 38 -3.47 -6.35 -0.90
C SER A 38 -3.13 -5.31 -1.97
N PRO A 39 -3.06 -5.70 -3.25
CA PRO A 39 -2.85 -4.73 -4.33
C PRO A 39 -3.93 -3.65 -4.39
N ALA A 40 -5.13 -3.97 -3.90
CA ALA A 40 -6.23 -3.00 -3.85
C ALA A 40 -6.26 -2.21 -2.54
N GLY A 41 -5.32 -2.48 -1.63
CA GLY A 41 -5.27 -1.79 -0.34
C GLY A 41 -4.75 -0.37 -0.44
N TRP A 42 -4.66 0.29 0.72
CA TRP A 42 -4.18 1.66 0.81
C TRP A 42 -3.59 1.90 2.20
N CYS A 43 -2.59 2.77 2.28
CA CYS A 43 -2.07 3.22 3.57
C CYS A 43 -1.78 4.72 3.48
N LYS A 44 -1.65 5.37 4.64
CA LYS A 44 -1.49 6.82 4.65
C LYS A 44 -0.16 7.30 4.06
N PHE A 45 0.78 6.40 3.87
CA PHE A 45 2.07 6.73 3.25
C PHE A 45 2.09 6.44 1.76
N TRP A 46 0.93 6.25 1.15
CA TRP A 46 0.83 5.98 -0.27
C TRP A 46 1.52 7.09 -1.08
N VAL A 47 2.34 6.66 -2.04
CA VAL A 47 3.05 7.59 -2.92
C VAL A 47 2.80 7.13 -4.36
N LYS A 48 2.36 8.03 -5.20
CA LYS A 48 2.04 7.72 -6.58
C LYS A 48 3.24 7.09 -7.29
N LYS A 49 2.99 5.99 -7.96
CA LYS A 49 4.01 5.30 -8.73
C LYS A 49 4.30 6.12 -10.00
N THR A 50 5.59 6.42 -10.21
CA THR A 50 6.04 7.15 -11.39
C THR A 50 6.85 6.23 -12.28
N GLY A 51 6.38 5.84 -13.35
CA GLY A 51 7.23 5.02 -14.18
C GLY A 51 6.57 3.89 -14.85
#